data_8b8745ab2bdd03bde78c0ef675654ae9
#
_entry.id   8b8745ab2bdd03bde78c0ef675654ae9
#
_cell.length_a   1.000
_cell.length_b   1.000
_cell.length_c   1.000
_cell.angle_alpha   90.00
_cell.angle_beta   90.00
_cell.angle_gamma   90.00
#
_symmetry.space_group_name_H-M   'P 1'
#
loop_
_entity.id
_entity.type
_entity.pdbx_description
1 polymer ?
#
loop_
_entity_poly.entity_id
_entity_poly.type
_entity_poly.pdbx_seq_one_letter_code
_entity_poly.pdbx_strand_id
1 'polypeptide(L)'
;MNKRNIFWGVLLIFVGILFLGRNMDWWDFSIFFRGWWTLFLIVPSIISIFRRESMGTSFFFFFLVVLMLLASQDIILWGTVWYLFVPIIIIVVGLSIIFANKSVKKPKTNAKEYTAIFSSIDEVIGDIKSDFKVTSVFGGVELDLRDVQLREDLVIDCFTLFGGIDIRLPKDIKVEVNGLPIFGGVENKYHNHENAKITVYINHTTIFGGVDLL
;
A
#
# COMPACT_ATOMS: atom_id res chain seq x y z
N MET A 1 5.76 -0.91 -35.94
CA MET A 1 4.53 -1.53 -35.40
C MET A 1 4.68 -1.58 -33.89
N ASN A 2 3.72 -1.00 -33.16
CA ASN A 2 3.85 -0.83 -31.69
C ASN A 2 3.62 -2.19 -31.01
N LYS A 3 4.60 -2.71 -30.25
CA LYS A 3 4.53 -4.02 -29.57
C LYS A 3 3.25 -4.20 -28.75
N ARG A 4 2.72 -3.10 -28.22
CA ARG A 4 1.45 -3.07 -27.48
C ARG A 4 0.23 -3.41 -28.34
N ASN A 5 0.19 -2.93 -29.58
CA ASN A 5 -0.94 -3.19 -30.49
C ASN A 5 -0.93 -4.63 -31.00
N ILE A 6 0.27 -5.21 -31.19
CA ILE A 6 0.41 -6.63 -31.55
C ILE A 6 -0.09 -7.52 -30.43
N PHE A 7 0.27 -7.20 -29.17
CA PHE A 7 -0.19 -7.97 -28.00
C PHE A 7 -1.73 -7.99 -27.92
N TRP A 8 -2.39 -6.83 -28.04
CA TRP A 8 -3.85 -6.74 -28.02
C TRP A 8 -4.50 -7.44 -29.21
N GLY A 9 -3.90 -7.36 -30.39
CA GLY A 9 -4.39 -8.06 -31.57
C GLY A 9 -4.32 -9.59 -31.43
N VAL A 10 -3.19 -10.12 -30.95
CA VAL A 10 -3.03 -11.56 -30.69
C VAL A 10 -3.99 -12.05 -29.60
N LEU A 11 -4.18 -11.27 -28.54
CA LEU A 11 -5.12 -11.59 -27.47
C LEU A 11 -6.56 -11.66 -27.99
N LEU A 12 -6.99 -10.70 -28.81
CA LEU A 12 -8.32 -10.70 -29.40
C LEU A 12 -8.53 -11.89 -30.35
N ILE A 13 -7.53 -12.24 -31.16
CA ILE A 13 -7.57 -13.43 -32.04
C ILE A 13 -7.72 -14.69 -31.19
N PHE A 14 -6.94 -14.82 -30.13
CA PHE A 14 -7.00 -15.98 -29.22
C PHE A 14 -8.39 -16.12 -28.58
N VAL A 15 -8.95 -15.02 -28.07
CA VAL A 15 -10.32 -14.99 -27.53
C VAL A 15 -11.33 -15.37 -28.60
N GLY A 16 -11.19 -14.85 -29.83
CA GLY A 16 -12.06 -15.21 -30.96
C GLY A 16 -12.02 -16.71 -31.31
N ILE A 17 -10.83 -17.31 -31.31
CA ILE A 17 -10.67 -18.76 -31.56
C ILE A 17 -11.34 -19.58 -30.45
N LEU A 18 -11.22 -19.17 -29.19
CA LEU A 18 -11.89 -19.83 -28.05
C LEU A 18 -13.43 -19.78 -28.19
N PHE A 19 -13.98 -18.64 -28.63
CA PHE A 19 -15.42 -18.52 -28.89
C PHE A 19 -15.87 -19.36 -30.08
N LEU A 20 -15.08 -19.44 -31.16
CA LEU A 20 -15.36 -20.28 -32.33
C LEU A 20 -15.38 -21.77 -31.95
N GLY A 21 -14.36 -22.25 -31.23
CA GLY A 21 -14.28 -23.64 -30.81
C GLY A 21 -15.45 -24.07 -29.93
N ARG A 22 -15.92 -23.16 -29.05
CA ARG A 22 -17.12 -23.41 -28.25
C ARG A 22 -18.40 -23.50 -29.13
N ASN A 23 -18.55 -22.63 -30.12
CA ASN A 23 -19.72 -22.60 -30.96
C ASN A 23 -19.80 -23.80 -31.93
N MET A 24 -18.64 -24.48 -32.12
CA MET A 24 -18.49 -25.68 -32.95
C MET A 24 -18.49 -26.99 -32.12
N ASP A 25 -18.83 -26.92 -30.83
CA ASP A 25 -18.82 -28.03 -29.86
C ASP A 25 -17.50 -28.85 -29.83
N TRP A 26 -16.37 -28.20 -30.11
CA TRP A 26 -15.07 -28.87 -30.07
C TRP A 26 -14.60 -29.13 -28.63
N TRP A 27 -15.12 -28.34 -27.67
CA TRP A 27 -14.88 -28.52 -26.24
C TRP A 27 -16.06 -27.97 -25.43
N ASP A 28 -16.41 -28.68 -24.36
CA ASP A 28 -17.43 -28.29 -23.36
C ASP A 28 -16.91 -27.30 -22.34
N PHE A 29 -15.91 -26.48 -22.68
CA PHE A 29 -15.33 -25.51 -21.78
C PHE A 29 -16.17 -24.23 -21.77
N SER A 30 -16.85 -23.99 -20.66
CA SER A 30 -17.55 -22.72 -20.45
C SER A 30 -16.53 -21.64 -20.04
N ILE A 31 -16.28 -20.67 -20.93
CA ILE A 31 -15.46 -19.49 -20.62
C ILE A 31 -16.06 -18.72 -19.44
N PHE A 32 -17.39 -18.74 -19.32
CA PHE A 32 -18.15 -18.15 -18.22
C PHE A 32 -18.49 -19.22 -17.17
N PHE A 33 -17.47 -19.87 -16.57
CA PHE A 33 -17.68 -20.75 -15.42
C PHE A 33 -18.09 -19.93 -14.19
N ARG A 34 -18.70 -20.59 -13.21
CA ARG A 34 -19.11 -19.92 -11.97
C ARG A 34 -17.88 -19.33 -11.26
N GLY A 35 -17.85 -17.99 -11.13
CA GLY A 35 -16.69 -17.28 -10.56
C GLY A 35 -15.65 -16.78 -11.56
N TRP A 36 -15.89 -16.82 -12.87
CA TRP A 36 -14.95 -16.32 -13.89
C TRP A 36 -14.49 -14.87 -13.63
N TRP A 37 -15.32 -14.06 -12.98
CA TRP A 37 -14.99 -12.68 -12.62
C TRP A 37 -13.81 -12.58 -11.64
N THR A 38 -13.54 -13.64 -10.84
CA THR A 38 -12.38 -13.65 -9.93
C THR A 38 -11.06 -13.65 -10.68
N LEU A 39 -11.04 -14.07 -11.96
CA LEU A 39 -9.85 -14.00 -12.80
C LEU A 39 -9.38 -12.55 -13.01
N PHE A 40 -10.31 -11.59 -13.07
CA PHE A 40 -9.95 -10.18 -13.16
C PHE A 40 -9.19 -9.68 -11.93
N LEU A 41 -9.36 -10.31 -10.79
CA LEU A 41 -8.65 -9.99 -9.55
C LEU A 41 -7.32 -10.77 -9.42
N ILE A 42 -7.25 -11.98 -9.98
CA ILE A 42 -6.03 -12.79 -9.98
C ILE A 42 -4.92 -12.12 -10.78
N VAL A 43 -5.23 -11.61 -11.96
CA VAL A 43 -4.23 -11.01 -12.86
C VAL A 43 -3.48 -9.84 -12.22
N PRO A 44 -4.14 -8.80 -11.66
CA PRO A 44 -3.42 -7.72 -11.00
C PRO A 44 -2.70 -8.19 -9.73
N SER A 45 -3.23 -9.19 -9.00
CA SER A 45 -2.56 -9.75 -7.83
C SER A 45 -1.23 -10.41 -8.19
N ILE A 46 -1.20 -11.18 -9.27
CA ILE A 46 0.04 -11.79 -9.78
C ILE A 46 1.03 -10.72 -10.25
N ILE A 47 0.56 -9.70 -10.99
CA ILE A 47 1.41 -8.60 -11.45
C ILE A 47 2.04 -7.85 -10.27
N SER A 48 1.28 -7.64 -9.21
CA SER A 48 1.75 -6.98 -7.97
C SER A 48 2.85 -7.79 -7.27
N ILE A 49 2.74 -9.13 -7.24
CA ILE A 49 3.79 -10.01 -6.71
C ILE A 49 5.12 -9.81 -7.46
N PHE A 50 5.05 -9.70 -8.79
CA PHE A 50 6.27 -9.52 -9.62
C PHE A 50 6.88 -8.11 -9.48
N ARG A 51 6.10 -7.09 -9.13
CA ARG A 51 6.61 -5.72 -8.97
C ARG A 51 7.37 -5.48 -7.67
N ARG A 52 7.37 -6.39 -6.72
CA ARG A 52 8.07 -6.31 -5.43
C ARG A 52 7.70 -5.10 -4.54
N GLU A 53 6.63 -4.39 -4.82
CA GLU A 53 6.27 -3.18 -4.10
C GLU A 53 5.83 -3.46 -2.65
N SER A 54 5.17 -4.59 -2.39
CA SER A 54 4.84 -5.06 -1.04
C SER A 54 4.48 -6.54 -1.07
N MET A 55 5.44 -7.41 -0.80
CA MET A 55 5.22 -8.87 -0.85
C MET A 55 4.03 -9.32 0.01
N GLY A 56 3.91 -8.79 1.23
CA GLY A 56 2.83 -9.19 2.15
C GLY A 56 1.44 -8.88 1.62
N THR A 57 1.25 -7.68 1.07
CA THR A 57 -0.03 -7.24 0.49
C THR A 57 -0.42 -8.09 -0.72
N SER A 58 0.55 -8.35 -1.61
CA SER A 58 0.30 -9.13 -2.83
C SER A 58 -0.08 -10.58 -2.51
N PHE A 59 0.59 -11.21 -1.55
CA PHE A 59 0.23 -12.55 -1.08
C PHE A 59 -1.14 -12.60 -0.42
N PHE A 60 -1.50 -11.60 0.37
CA PHE A 60 -2.81 -11.52 0.99
C PHE A 60 -3.93 -11.40 -0.04
N PHE A 61 -3.80 -10.48 -1.01
CA PHE A 61 -4.79 -10.34 -2.08
C PHE A 61 -4.88 -11.59 -2.94
N PHE A 62 -3.76 -12.21 -3.27
CA PHE A 62 -3.75 -13.47 -4.01
C PHE A 62 -4.49 -14.57 -3.26
N PHE A 63 -4.22 -14.74 -1.97
CA PHE A 63 -4.89 -15.73 -1.13
C PHE A 63 -6.40 -15.46 -1.02
N LEU A 64 -6.79 -14.20 -0.83
CA LEU A 64 -8.19 -13.79 -0.77
C LEU A 64 -8.93 -14.10 -2.07
N VAL A 65 -8.31 -13.83 -3.22
CA VAL A 65 -8.91 -14.12 -4.53
C VAL A 65 -9.02 -15.62 -4.77
N VAL A 66 -8.04 -16.41 -4.34
CA VAL A 66 -8.12 -17.88 -4.40
C VAL A 66 -9.26 -18.41 -3.53
N LEU A 67 -9.45 -17.87 -2.31
CA LEU A 67 -10.59 -18.23 -1.47
C LEU A 67 -11.94 -17.89 -2.13
N MET A 68 -12.03 -16.72 -2.76
CA MET A 68 -13.23 -16.31 -3.50
C MET A 68 -13.49 -17.24 -4.71
N LEU A 69 -12.44 -17.65 -5.40
CA LEU A 69 -12.56 -18.62 -6.49
C LEU A 69 -13.11 -19.96 -5.99
N LEU A 70 -12.55 -20.50 -4.91
CA LEU A 70 -13.00 -21.75 -4.32
C LEU A 70 -14.45 -21.67 -3.83
N ALA A 71 -14.85 -20.53 -3.26
CA ALA A 71 -16.23 -20.31 -2.84
C ALA A 71 -17.19 -20.21 -4.05
N SER A 72 -16.75 -19.62 -5.16
CA SER A 72 -17.57 -19.51 -6.37
C SER A 72 -17.77 -20.85 -7.08
N GLN A 73 -16.89 -21.83 -6.85
CA GLN A 73 -16.99 -23.20 -7.34
C GLN A 73 -17.81 -24.12 -6.42
N ASP A 74 -18.45 -23.57 -5.37
CA ASP A 74 -19.16 -24.30 -4.32
C ASP A 74 -18.27 -25.34 -3.56
N ILE A 75 -16.95 -25.24 -3.70
CA ILE A 75 -16.00 -26.09 -2.94
C ILE A 75 -16.01 -25.65 -1.47
N ILE A 76 -16.16 -24.34 -1.23
CA ILE A 76 -16.25 -23.77 0.11
C ILE A 76 -17.55 -22.95 0.20
N LEU A 77 -18.30 -23.11 1.27
CA LEU A 77 -19.50 -22.31 1.51
C LEU A 77 -19.12 -20.83 1.66
N TRP A 78 -19.89 -19.94 1.03
CA TRP A 78 -19.68 -18.47 1.16
C TRP A 78 -19.64 -18.01 2.63
N GLY A 79 -20.41 -18.64 3.51
CA GLY A 79 -20.35 -18.40 4.95
C GLY A 79 -18.96 -18.64 5.53
N THR A 80 -18.27 -19.70 5.09
CA THR A 80 -16.91 -20.04 5.56
C THR A 80 -15.89 -18.96 5.16
N VAL A 81 -16.03 -18.33 3.99
CA VAL A 81 -15.17 -17.23 3.57
C VAL A 81 -15.25 -16.06 4.57
N TRP A 82 -16.47 -15.69 4.98
CA TRP A 82 -16.67 -14.61 5.96
C TRP A 82 -16.16 -15.01 7.36
N TYR A 83 -16.34 -16.27 7.77
CA TYR A 83 -15.80 -16.76 9.05
C TYR A 83 -14.27 -16.76 9.09
N LEU A 84 -13.60 -16.99 7.95
CA LEU A 84 -12.14 -16.96 7.87
C LEU A 84 -11.59 -15.54 7.68
N PHE A 85 -12.32 -14.66 7.01
CA PHE A 85 -11.85 -13.31 6.68
C PHE A 85 -11.54 -12.48 7.92
N VAL A 86 -12.44 -12.46 8.89
CA VAL A 86 -12.27 -11.68 10.13
C VAL A 86 -11.08 -12.18 10.96
N PRO A 87 -10.92 -13.48 11.28
CA PRO A 87 -9.75 -13.97 11.98
C PRO A 87 -8.43 -13.72 11.26
N ILE A 88 -8.41 -13.85 9.93
CA ILE A 88 -7.20 -13.58 9.14
C ILE A 88 -6.80 -12.12 9.24
N ILE A 89 -7.74 -11.19 9.14
CA ILE A 89 -7.44 -9.75 9.33
C ILE A 89 -6.87 -9.52 10.73
N ILE A 90 -7.48 -10.08 11.77
CA ILE A 90 -7.00 -9.92 13.15
C ILE A 90 -5.58 -10.48 13.31
N ILE A 91 -5.29 -11.64 12.73
CA ILE A 91 -3.95 -12.25 12.74
C ILE A 91 -2.95 -11.36 12.00
N VAL A 92 -3.29 -10.87 10.81
CA VAL A 92 -2.43 -10.00 10.01
C VAL A 92 -2.14 -8.71 10.74
N VAL A 93 -3.15 -8.08 11.34
CA VAL A 93 -2.97 -6.88 12.16
C VAL A 93 -2.13 -7.19 13.40
N GLY A 94 -2.38 -8.29 14.08
CA GLY A 94 -1.60 -8.71 15.25
C GLY A 94 -0.12 -8.97 14.93
N LEU A 95 0.15 -9.72 13.86
CA LEU A 95 1.51 -9.95 13.36
C LEU A 95 2.17 -8.65 12.96
N SER A 96 1.44 -7.76 12.32
CA SER A 96 1.93 -6.46 11.92
C SER A 96 2.35 -5.61 13.12
N ILE A 97 1.56 -5.60 14.19
CA ILE A 97 1.93 -4.91 15.43
C ILE A 97 3.20 -5.51 16.04
N ILE A 98 3.35 -6.84 16.01
CA ILE A 98 4.53 -7.54 16.53
C ILE A 98 5.77 -7.23 15.68
N PHE A 99 5.63 -7.22 14.35
CA PHE A 99 6.73 -6.99 13.43
C PHE A 99 6.95 -5.50 13.08
N ALA A 100 6.00 -4.62 13.40
CA ALA A 100 6.12 -3.16 13.26
C ALA A 100 7.20 -2.58 14.18
N ASN A 101 8.17 -3.39 14.59
CA ASN A 101 9.13 -2.96 15.58
C ASN A 101 10.44 -2.58 14.93
N LYS A 102 10.79 -1.37 15.22
CA LYS A 102 12.05 -0.70 15.46
C LYS A 102 12.03 0.67 14.84
N SER A 103 11.26 1.56 15.47
CA SER A 103 11.63 2.97 15.42
C SER A 103 13.11 3.06 15.75
N VAL A 104 13.93 3.47 14.81
CA VAL A 104 15.36 3.67 15.03
C VAL A 104 15.57 4.75 16.10
N LYS A 105 14.64 5.69 16.15
CA LYS A 105 14.59 6.75 17.16
C LYS A 105 13.14 7.03 17.51
N LYS A 106 12.80 7.18 18.80
CA LYS A 106 11.45 7.56 19.24
C LYS A 106 11.35 9.07 19.36
N PRO A 107 10.17 9.66 19.07
CA PRO A 107 9.95 11.09 19.27
C PRO A 107 10.09 11.46 20.75
N LYS A 108 10.51 12.70 20.98
CA LYS A 108 10.58 13.28 22.34
C LYS A 108 9.18 13.37 22.95
N THR A 109 9.10 13.40 24.26
CA THR A 109 7.83 13.41 25.03
C THR A 109 6.89 14.57 24.66
N ASN A 110 7.43 15.67 24.11
CA ASN A 110 6.66 16.86 23.73
C ASN A 110 6.46 16.96 22.20
N ALA A 111 6.31 15.85 21.50
CA ALA A 111 6.03 15.85 20.05
C ALA A 111 4.69 16.56 19.74
N LYS A 112 4.68 17.39 18.69
CA LYS A 112 3.45 18.01 18.20
C LYS A 112 2.61 16.98 17.46
N GLU A 113 1.31 16.90 17.78
CA GLU A 113 0.41 15.90 17.19
C GLU A 113 -0.49 16.53 16.12
N TYR A 114 -0.55 15.88 14.96
CA TYR A 114 -1.47 16.17 13.88
C TYR A 114 -2.34 14.94 13.65
N THR A 115 -3.65 15.09 13.86
CA THR A 115 -4.60 13.97 13.73
C THR A 115 -5.74 14.36 12.80
N ALA A 116 -5.83 13.67 11.68
CA ALA A 116 -6.90 13.77 10.70
C ALA A 116 -7.82 12.52 10.79
N ILE A 117 -9.07 12.73 11.25
CA ILE A 117 -10.09 11.69 11.30
C ILE A 117 -11.25 12.17 10.43
N PHE A 118 -11.52 11.51 9.29
CA PHE A 118 -12.51 11.94 8.29
C PHE A 118 -12.30 13.39 7.79
N SER A 119 -11.06 13.85 7.76
CA SER A 119 -10.68 15.22 7.38
C SER A 119 -9.33 15.24 6.68
N SER A 120 -8.96 16.40 6.15
CA SER A 120 -7.60 16.68 5.67
C SER A 120 -6.99 17.82 6.48
N ILE A 121 -5.69 17.72 6.70
CA ILE A 121 -4.86 18.77 7.29
C ILE A 121 -3.83 19.14 6.24
N ASP A 122 -3.71 20.43 5.96
CA ASP A 122 -2.68 21.00 5.12
C ASP A 122 -2.02 22.12 5.92
N GLU A 123 -0.77 21.94 6.29
CA GLU A 123 -0.06 22.89 7.14
C GLU A 123 1.37 23.16 6.65
N VAL A 124 1.67 24.43 6.49
CA VAL A 124 3.02 24.93 6.22
C VAL A 124 3.69 25.25 7.56
N ILE A 125 4.77 24.56 7.85
CA ILE A 125 5.48 24.69 9.13
C ILE A 125 6.62 25.66 8.98
N GLY A 126 6.60 26.75 9.75
CA GLY A 126 7.63 27.79 9.71
C GLY A 126 8.78 27.58 10.69
N ASP A 127 8.54 26.95 11.84
CA ASP A 127 9.57 26.71 12.87
C ASP A 127 9.31 25.37 13.58
N ILE A 128 10.35 24.58 13.76
CA ILE A 128 10.28 23.26 14.41
C ILE A 128 11.00 23.32 15.77
N LYS A 129 10.21 23.09 16.82
CA LYS A 129 10.70 23.04 18.22
C LYS A 129 10.60 21.66 18.84
N SER A 130 9.94 20.71 18.15
CA SER A 130 9.70 19.37 18.68
C SER A 130 9.53 18.37 17.53
N ASP A 131 9.64 17.10 17.86
CA ASP A 131 9.27 16.00 16.97
C ASP A 131 7.78 16.02 16.64
N PHE A 132 7.37 15.28 15.60
CA PHE A 132 5.98 15.20 15.16
C PHE A 132 5.41 13.80 15.30
N LYS A 133 4.12 13.78 15.59
CA LYS A 133 3.30 12.58 15.49
C LYS A 133 2.12 12.86 14.58
N VAL A 134 2.01 12.13 13.49
CA VAL A 134 1.03 12.37 12.42
C VAL A 134 0.15 11.16 12.31
N THR A 135 -1.16 11.36 12.47
CA THR A 135 -2.15 10.28 12.41
C THR A 135 -3.21 10.61 11.36
N SER A 136 -3.38 9.74 10.38
CA SER A 136 -4.44 9.81 9.38
C SER A 136 -5.31 8.56 9.46
N VAL A 137 -6.61 8.70 9.78
CA VAL A 137 -7.51 7.54 9.89
C VAL A 137 -8.34 7.37 8.62
N PHE A 138 -9.12 8.36 8.21
CA PHE A 138 -9.83 8.43 6.93
C PHE A 138 -9.66 9.82 6.36
N GLY A 139 -8.53 10.07 5.67
CA GLY A 139 -8.25 11.40 5.17
C GLY A 139 -6.80 11.57 4.74
N GLY A 140 -6.32 12.81 4.74
CA GLY A 140 -4.96 13.14 4.35
C GLY A 140 -4.31 14.12 5.33
N VAL A 141 -2.99 14.03 5.46
CA VAL A 141 -2.19 15.03 6.15
C VAL A 141 -1.08 15.45 5.22
N GLU A 142 -1.03 16.71 4.88
CA GLU A 142 0.05 17.31 4.12
C GLU A 142 0.85 18.25 5.02
N LEU A 143 2.13 18.00 5.17
CA LEU A 143 3.05 18.82 5.96
C LEU A 143 4.12 19.39 5.04
N ASP A 144 4.20 20.69 4.94
CA ASP A 144 5.24 21.38 4.18
C ASP A 144 6.33 21.92 5.12
N LEU A 145 7.52 21.29 5.03
CA LEU A 145 8.69 21.60 5.83
C LEU A 145 9.82 22.20 4.99
N ARG A 146 9.57 22.55 3.73
CA ARG A 146 10.62 22.99 2.78
C ARG A 146 11.38 24.22 3.24
N ASP A 147 10.71 25.14 3.90
CA ASP A 147 11.29 26.41 4.34
C ASP A 147 11.83 26.36 5.77
N VAL A 148 11.82 25.19 6.39
CA VAL A 148 12.26 25.01 7.77
C VAL A 148 13.79 24.85 7.85
N GLN A 149 14.42 25.57 8.75
CA GLN A 149 15.82 25.37 9.11
C GLN A 149 15.93 24.45 10.33
N LEU A 150 16.23 23.19 10.06
CA LEU A 150 16.48 22.20 11.13
C LEU A 150 17.82 22.49 11.82
N ARG A 151 17.86 22.44 13.13
CA ARG A 151 19.06 22.60 13.96
C ARG A 151 19.55 21.31 14.62
N GLU A 152 18.66 20.34 14.72
CA GLU A 152 18.90 19.02 15.29
C GLU A 152 18.12 17.96 14.50
N ASP A 153 18.42 16.69 14.78
CA ASP A 153 17.67 15.59 14.19
C ASP A 153 16.19 15.67 14.55
N LEU A 154 15.34 15.34 13.59
CA LEU A 154 13.89 15.36 13.72
C LEU A 154 13.34 13.93 13.62
N VAL A 155 12.35 13.62 14.45
CA VAL A 155 11.60 12.37 14.37
C VAL A 155 10.16 12.65 14.02
N ILE A 156 9.65 11.97 13.00
CA ILE A 156 8.26 12.04 12.56
C ILE A 156 7.67 10.64 12.62
N ASP A 157 6.73 10.42 13.54
CA ASP A 157 5.98 9.17 13.64
C ASP A 157 4.67 9.30 12.88
N CYS A 158 4.51 8.51 11.82
CA CYS A 158 3.36 8.51 10.93
C CYS A 158 2.51 7.26 11.16
N PHE A 159 1.23 7.44 11.41
CA PHE A 159 0.24 6.37 11.43
C PHE A 159 -0.87 6.63 10.41
N THR A 160 -1.08 5.69 9.50
CA THR A 160 -2.13 5.80 8.47
C THR A 160 -2.98 4.55 8.46
N LEU A 161 -4.30 4.71 8.64
CA LEU A 161 -5.24 3.59 8.57
C LEU A 161 -5.86 3.49 7.17
N PHE A 162 -6.63 4.49 6.73
CA PHE A 162 -7.20 4.61 5.38
C PHE A 162 -6.97 6.04 4.88
N GLY A 163 -5.86 6.28 4.19
CA GLY A 163 -5.56 7.64 3.73
C GLY A 163 -4.11 7.83 3.32
N GLY A 164 -3.64 9.07 3.32
CA GLY A 164 -2.28 9.44 2.94
C GLY A 164 -1.65 10.42 3.92
N ILE A 165 -0.33 10.40 3.96
CA ILE A 165 0.47 11.42 4.62
C ILE A 165 1.54 11.86 3.62
N ASP A 166 1.51 13.13 3.23
CA ASP A 166 2.47 13.75 2.33
C ASP A 166 3.37 14.68 3.13
N ILE A 167 4.67 14.47 3.05
CA ILE A 167 5.65 15.28 3.75
C ILE A 167 6.62 15.88 2.76
N ARG A 168 6.58 17.20 2.60
CA ARG A 168 7.58 17.94 1.83
C ARG A 168 8.73 18.33 2.71
N LEU A 169 9.90 17.79 2.43
CA LEU A 169 11.07 17.89 3.26
C LEU A 169 11.98 19.05 2.85
N PRO A 170 12.74 19.64 3.80
CA PRO A 170 13.73 20.66 3.47
C PRO A 170 14.91 20.08 2.71
N LYS A 171 15.66 20.93 2.04
CA LYS A 171 16.90 20.53 1.34
C LYS A 171 18.02 20.27 2.33
N ASP A 172 19.07 19.56 1.87
CA ASP A 172 20.32 19.35 2.60
C ASP A 172 20.21 18.55 3.91
N ILE A 173 19.27 17.59 3.94
CA ILE A 173 19.09 16.64 5.03
C ILE A 173 19.33 15.20 4.58
N LYS A 174 19.53 14.31 5.54
CA LYS A 174 19.45 12.87 5.35
C LYS A 174 18.10 12.37 5.84
N VAL A 175 17.46 11.48 5.09
CA VAL A 175 16.17 10.87 5.45
C VAL A 175 16.37 9.40 5.67
N GLU A 176 15.97 8.93 6.86
CA GLU A 176 15.92 7.50 7.20
C GLU A 176 14.48 7.08 7.44
N VAL A 177 13.99 6.18 6.59
CA VAL A 177 12.61 5.70 6.64
C VAL A 177 12.59 4.32 7.27
N ASN A 178 11.79 4.17 8.32
CA ASN A 178 11.60 2.92 9.05
C ASN A 178 10.13 2.67 9.30
N GLY A 179 9.70 1.44 9.09
CA GLY A 179 8.32 1.06 9.38
C GLY A 179 7.84 -0.13 8.58
N LEU A 180 6.57 -0.42 8.73
CA LEU A 180 5.94 -1.56 8.08
C LEU A 180 4.64 -1.13 7.40
N PRO A 181 4.60 -1.09 6.07
CA PRO A 181 3.34 -1.02 5.35
C PRO A 181 2.67 -2.40 5.33
N ILE A 182 1.37 -2.49 5.70
CA ILE A 182 0.60 -3.74 5.67
C ILE A 182 -0.11 -3.88 4.33
N PHE A 183 -0.97 -2.93 3.99
CA PHE A 183 -1.70 -2.84 2.72
C PHE A 183 -1.52 -1.43 2.13
N GLY A 184 -0.26 -1.04 1.93
CA GLY A 184 0.07 0.29 1.46
C GLY A 184 1.53 0.38 1.08
N GLY A 185 2.04 1.60 0.98
CA GLY A 185 3.42 1.85 0.60
C GLY A 185 3.99 3.12 1.20
N VAL A 186 5.29 3.26 1.05
CA VAL A 186 5.99 4.52 1.24
C VAL A 186 6.71 4.84 -0.05
N GLU A 187 6.40 5.97 -0.62
CA GLU A 187 7.13 6.48 -1.77
C GLU A 187 8.11 7.55 -1.29
N ASN A 188 9.40 7.24 -1.41
CA ASN A 188 10.45 8.19 -1.07
C ASN A 188 11.04 8.76 -2.36
N LYS A 189 10.64 9.99 -2.72
CA LYS A 189 11.18 10.76 -3.84
C LYS A 189 12.31 11.69 -3.42
N TYR A 190 12.60 11.76 -2.13
CA TYR A 190 13.65 12.61 -1.60
C TYR A 190 15.03 12.04 -1.91
N HIS A 191 15.93 12.88 -2.41
CA HIS A 191 17.32 12.51 -2.67
C HIS A 191 18.20 12.90 -1.48
N ASN A 192 18.74 11.89 -0.79
CA ASN A 192 19.62 12.11 0.36
C ASN A 192 20.89 12.85 -0.04
N HIS A 193 21.27 13.84 0.76
CA HIS A 193 22.57 14.48 0.66
C HIS A 193 23.60 13.72 1.52
N GLU A 194 24.65 13.18 0.90
CA GLU A 194 25.67 12.36 1.60
C GLU A 194 26.38 13.11 2.74
N ASN A 195 26.51 14.42 2.63
CA ASN A 195 27.19 15.29 3.59
C ASN A 195 26.23 15.99 4.56
N ALA A 196 24.96 15.59 4.61
CA ALA A 196 23.98 16.19 5.51
C ALA A 196 24.34 15.92 6.98
N LYS A 197 24.35 16.99 7.78
CA LYS A 197 24.65 16.91 9.23
C LYS A 197 23.43 16.52 10.06
N ILE A 198 22.23 16.69 9.50
CA ILE A 198 20.96 16.51 10.18
C ILE A 198 20.21 15.35 9.51
N THR A 199 19.67 14.47 10.36
CA THR A 199 18.88 13.33 9.90
C THR A 199 17.43 13.48 10.34
N VAL A 200 16.52 13.29 9.40
CA VAL A 200 15.08 13.17 9.66
C VAL A 200 14.71 11.68 9.65
N TYR A 201 14.24 11.21 10.79
CA TYR A 201 13.79 9.84 10.98
C TYR A 201 12.28 9.78 10.77
N ILE A 202 11.85 9.07 9.75
CA ILE A 202 10.43 8.84 9.46
C ILE A 202 10.08 7.42 9.91
N ASN A 203 9.38 7.32 11.03
CA ASN A 203 8.79 6.04 11.43
C ASN A 203 7.36 5.99 10.90
N HIS A 204 6.98 4.92 10.22
CA HIS A 204 5.63 4.83 9.71
C HIS A 204 4.97 3.49 10.02
N THR A 205 3.66 3.52 10.23
CA THR A 205 2.79 2.34 10.26
C THR A 205 1.61 2.64 9.36
N THR A 206 1.55 1.97 8.23
CA THR A 206 0.51 2.21 7.21
C THR A 206 -0.29 0.93 7.03
N ILE A 207 -1.61 0.98 7.27
CA ILE A 207 -2.48 -0.19 7.14
C ILE A 207 -3.09 -0.22 5.73
N PHE A 208 -3.92 0.75 5.36
CA PHE A 208 -4.45 0.91 4.00
C PHE A 208 -4.20 2.35 3.56
N GLY A 209 -3.10 2.59 2.83
CA GLY A 209 -2.79 3.95 2.40
C GLY A 209 -1.31 4.12 2.07
N GLY A 210 -0.83 5.36 2.10
CA GLY A 210 0.54 5.70 1.75
C GLY A 210 1.17 6.80 2.60
N VAL A 211 2.48 6.85 2.56
CA VAL A 211 3.28 7.98 3.03
C VAL A 211 4.21 8.38 1.90
N ASP A 212 4.07 9.62 1.44
CA ASP A 212 4.88 10.17 0.36
C ASP A 212 5.84 11.21 0.90
N LEU A 213 7.13 11.05 0.56
CA LEU A 213 8.21 11.95 0.92
C LEU A 213 8.69 12.68 -0.33
N LEU A 214 8.52 13.99 -0.35
CA LEU A 214 8.69 14.88 -1.51
C LEU A 214 9.80 15.92 -1.26
#